data_fa04c18d046a21a518bcccda32429f30
#
_entry.id   fa04c18d046a21a518bcccda32429f30
#
_cell.length_a   1.000
_cell.length_b   1.000
_cell.length_c   1.000
_cell.angle_alpha   90.00
_cell.angle_beta   90.00
_cell.angle_gamma   90.00
#
_symmetry.space_group_name_H-M   'P 1'
#
loop_
_entity.id
_entity.type
_entity.pdbx_description
1 polymer ?
#
loop_
_entity_poly.entity_id
_entity_poly.type
_entity_poly.pdbx_seq_one_letter_code
_entity_poly.pdbx_strand_id
1 'polypeptide(L)'
;MSAWNALTYEGKDTILRVVREEAERMFAMAEAPGAWEAPTAAGDWQVRDVIGHIVDTTEGYFHSFEVARAGSSREVHGLPAMHELAGAGGRSFRGVPQSEMMSRVRTDLDKILDLLGGISEEEWGSFMAPHAYMGPVPPSIYAGGQLMDYGVHSWDIREGIGRAHAISADAADLLVPYMFIVWQYTIRASADLSPFTIGLTVTGRNAGSYRISISEQGMSYEPGDVSDLPTVLDFDAGGLVLTAFGRINGGNARGNLELADRFLNLFYRI
;
A
#
# COMPACT_ATOMS: atom_id res chain seq x y z
N MET A 1 21.96 -5.66 -4.03
CA MET A 1 20.60 -5.04 -4.02
C MET A 1 20.42 -4.35 -2.68
N SER A 2 19.44 -3.49 -2.48
CA SER A 2 19.33 -2.67 -1.27
C SER A 2 18.45 -3.34 -0.23
N ALA A 3 18.85 -3.34 1.05
CA ALA A 3 18.01 -3.74 2.18
C ALA A 3 16.72 -2.89 2.32
N TRP A 4 16.58 -1.85 1.54
CA TRP A 4 15.39 -0.97 1.47
C TRP A 4 14.47 -1.30 0.29
N ASN A 5 14.78 -2.31 -0.51
CA ASN A 5 13.89 -2.82 -1.56
C ASN A 5 13.34 -4.19 -1.16
N ALA A 6 12.17 -4.22 -0.56
CA ALA A 6 11.56 -5.46 -0.07
C ALA A 6 10.82 -6.28 -1.15
N LEU A 7 10.82 -5.84 -2.42
CA LEU A 7 10.48 -6.72 -3.54
C LEU A 7 11.54 -7.82 -3.72
N THR A 8 12.77 -7.60 -3.19
CA THR A 8 13.82 -8.61 -3.13
C THR A 8 14.01 -9.12 -1.70
N TYR A 9 14.61 -10.30 -1.56
CA TYR A 9 14.79 -10.96 -0.26
C TYR A 9 15.68 -10.16 0.70
N GLU A 10 16.64 -9.41 0.20
CA GLU A 10 17.53 -8.58 1.02
C GLU A 10 16.78 -7.50 1.82
N GLY A 11 15.61 -7.08 1.34
CA GLY A 11 14.75 -6.13 2.04
C GLY A 11 13.77 -6.75 3.02
N LYS A 12 13.66 -8.09 3.07
CA LYS A 12 12.66 -8.82 3.88
C LYS A 12 12.71 -8.43 5.35
N ASP A 13 13.87 -8.57 5.99
CA ASP A 13 13.98 -8.29 7.43
C ASP A 13 13.71 -6.81 7.76
N THR A 14 14.09 -5.92 6.84
CA THR A 14 13.83 -4.49 6.99
C THR A 14 12.33 -4.20 6.96
N ILE A 15 11.60 -4.73 5.98
CA ILE A 15 10.16 -4.47 5.89
C ILE A 15 9.40 -5.08 7.06
N LEU A 16 9.74 -6.30 7.50
CA LEU A 16 9.07 -6.95 8.63
C LEU A 16 9.29 -6.18 9.94
N ARG A 17 10.49 -5.65 10.16
CA ARG A 17 10.78 -4.75 11.29
C ARG A 17 9.92 -3.49 11.22
N VAL A 18 9.88 -2.83 10.06
CA VAL A 18 9.13 -1.57 9.91
C VAL A 18 7.62 -1.80 9.99
N VAL A 19 7.09 -2.92 9.49
CA VAL A 19 5.68 -3.32 9.70
C VAL A 19 5.37 -3.36 11.19
N ARG A 20 6.21 -4.01 12.02
CA ARG A 20 6.02 -4.06 13.48
C ARG A 20 6.02 -2.66 14.10
N GLU A 21 6.97 -1.82 13.72
CA GLU A 21 7.09 -0.46 14.26
C GLU A 21 5.86 0.42 13.91
N GLU A 22 5.37 0.35 12.66
CA GLU A 22 4.17 1.08 12.25
C GLU A 22 2.91 0.54 12.93
N ALA A 23 2.79 -0.78 13.08
CA ALA A 23 1.69 -1.41 13.80
C ALA A 23 1.62 -0.94 15.25
N GLU A 24 2.75 -0.94 15.98
CA GLU A 24 2.77 -0.48 17.38
C GLU A 24 2.41 1.01 17.50
N ARG A 25 2.82 1.83 16.54
CA ARG A 25 2.40 3.25 16.48
C ARG A 25 0.90 3.38 16.27
N MET A 26 0.32 2.60 15.36
CA MET A 26 -1.12 2.57 15.11
C MET A 26 -1.89 2.10 16.34
N PHE A 27 -1.43 1.04 17.01
CA PHE A 27 -2.08 0.51 18.20
C PHE A 27 -2.10 1.54 19.33
N ALA A 28 -0.99 2.24 19.56
CA ALA A 28 -0.93 3.32 20.54
C ALA A 28 -1.93 4.46 20.23
N MET A 29 -2.16 4.77 18.95
CA MET A 29 -3.18 5.74 18.54
C MET A 29 -4.59 5.22 18.78
N ALA A 30 -4.88 3.96 18.43
CA ALA A 30 -6.21 3.36 18.56
C ALA A 30 -6.62 3.17 20.04
N GLU A 31 -5.65 2.95 20.94
CA GLU A 31 -5.88 2.80 22.38
C GLU A 31 -5.91 4.14 23.15
N ALA A 32 -5.63 5.26 22.49
CA ALA A 32 -5.71 6.57 23.14
C ALA A 32 -7.16 6.87 23.58
N PRO A 33 -7.37 7.55 24.74
CA PRO A 33 -8.71 7.88 25.21
C PRO A 33 -9.57 8.60 24.18
N GLY A 34 -10.74 8.05 23.86
CA GLY A 34 -11.68 8.62 22.88
C GLY A 34 -11.30 8.43 21.42
N ALA A 35 -10.22 7.72 21.10
CA ALA A 35 -9.78 7.52 19.73
C ALA A 35 -10.63 6.49 18.97
N TRP A 36 -11.17 5.48 19.63
CA TRP A 36 -11.80 4.31 19.00
C TRP A 36 -12.91 4.64 17.99
N GLU A 37 -13.70 5.66 18.26
CA GLU A 37 -14.78 6.13 17.40
C GLU A 37 -14.44 7.44 16.68
N ALA A 38 -13.19 7.92 16.78
CA ALA A 38 -12.75 9.13 16.10
C ALA A 38 -12.77 8.91 14.57
N PRO A 39 -13.09 9.96 13.79
CA PRO A 39 -13.06 9.90 12.34
C PRO A 39 -11.62 9.72 11.83
N THR A 40 -11.51 9.20 10.60
CA THR A 40 -10.25 9.10 9.85
C THR A 40 -10.38 9.81 8.50
N ALA A 41 -9.28 9.95 7.78
CA ALA A 41 -9.30 10.44 6.39
C ALA A 41 -9.66 9.35 5.36
N ALA A 42 -9.88 8.10 5.80
CA ALA A 42 -10.32 7.01 4.94
C ALA A 42 -11.85 7.02 4.75
N GLY A 43 -12.37 8.03 4.05
CA GLY A 43 -13.79 8.17 3.79
C GLY A 43 -14.64 8.33 5.06
N ASP A 44 -15.60 7.43 5.28
CA ASP A 44 -16.49 7.40 6.45
C ASP A 44 -15.99 6.50 7.59
N TRP A 45 -14.76 6.02 7.51
CA TRP A 45 -14.18 5.10 8.49
C TRP A 45 -13.82 5.81 9.79
N GLN A 46 -14.09 5.13 10.88
CA GLN A 46 -13.58 5.45 12.21
C GLN A 46 -12.32 4.62 12.50
N VAL A 47 -11.57 4.97 13.54
CA VAL A 47 -10.38 4.20 13.96
C VAL A 47 -10.70 2.71 14.16
N ARG A 48 -11.85 2.39 14.76
CA ARG A 48 -12.32 1.00 14.92
C ARG A 48 -12.49 0.27 13.59
N ASP A 49 -12.91 0.96 12.54
CA ASP A 49 -13.09 0.36 11.21
C ASP A 49 -11.73 0.08 10.56
N VAL A 50 -10.75 0.96 10.79
CA VAL A 50 -9.36 0.72 10.38
C VAL A 50 -8.81 -0.53 11.06
N ILE A 51 -8.93 -0.66 12.38
CA ILE A 51 -8.46 -1.86 13.10
C ILE A 51 -9.21 -3.11 12.63
N GLY A 52 -10.53 -3.02 12.40
CA GLY A 52 -11.31 -4.12 11.82
C GLY A 52 -10.84 -4.51 10.42
N HIS A 53 -10.52 -3.52 9.58
CA HIS A 53 -9.96 -3.75 8.26
C HIS A 53 -8.60 -4.47 8.32
N ILE A 54 -7.70 -4.05 9.21
CA ILE A 54 -6.40 -4.71 9.40
C ILE A 54 -6.58 -6.19 9.78
N VAL A 55 -7.50 -6.48 10.70
CA VAL A 55 -7.83 -7.87 11.09
C VAL A 55 -8.35 -8.66 9.89
N ASP A 56 -9.36 -8.15 9.19
CA ASP A 56 -9.98 -8.81 8.05
C ASP A 56 -8.96 -9.12 6.94
N THR A 57 -8.13 -8.13 6.59
CA THR A 57 -7.09 -8.26 5.58
C THR A 57 -6.03 -9.27 5.99
N THR A 58 -5.54 -9.21 7.24
CA THR A 58 -4.47 -10.10 7.72
C THR A 58 -4.94 -11.56 7.79
N GLU A 59 -6.16 -11.79 8.28
CA GLU A 59 -6.77 -13.14 8.27
C GLU A 59 -7.02 -13.65 6.84
N GLY A 60 -7.40 -12.76 5.94
CA GLY A 60 -7.47 -13.06 4.50
C GLY A 60 -6.13 -13.46 3.90
N TYR A 61 -5.01 -12.92 4.41
CA TYR A 61 -3.67 -13.32 4.01
C TYR A 61 -3.33 -14.73 4.51
N PHE A 62 -3.63 -15.07 5.76
CA PHE A 62 -3.45 -16.45 6.26
C PHE A 62 -4.16 -17.45 5.36
N HIS A 63 -5.43 -17.18 5.05
CA HIS A 63 -6.19 -18.04 4.13
C HIS A 63 -5.54 -18.14 2.75
N SER A 64 -4.98 -17.08 2.20
CA SER A 64 -4.26 -17.11 0.92
C SER A 64 -3.07 -18.05 0.95
N PHE A 65 -2.26 -18.00 2.02
CA PHE A 65 -1.10 -18.89 2.17
C PHE A 65 -1.51 -20.35 2.41
N GLU A 66 -2.56 -20.60 3.19
CA GLU A 66 -3.13 -21.94 3.41
C GLU A 66 -3.60 -22.56 2.09
N VAL A 67 -4.38 -21.83 1.31
CA VAL A 67 -4.90 -22.24 0.00
C VAL A 67 -3.75 -22.55 -0.97
N ALA A 68 -2.71 -21.68 -1.01
CA ALA A 68 -1.54 -21.89 -1.85
C ALA A 68 -0.76 -23.14 -1.46
N ARG A 69 -0.51 -23.34 -0.16
CA ARG A 69 0.20 -24.55 0.34
C ARG A 69 -0.60 -25.83 0.10
N ALA A 70 -1.93 -25.76 0.10
CA ALA A 70 -2.81 -26.87 -0.24
C ALA A 70 -2.94 -27.13 -1.75
N GLY A 71 -2.34 -26.30 -2.62
CA GLY A 71 -2.50 -26.38 -4.07
C GLY A 71 -3.93 -26.11 -4.55
N SER A 72 -4.70 -25.37 -3.75
CA SER A 72 -6.09 -25.00 -4.02
C SER A 72 -6.18 -23.60 -4.62
N SER A 73 -7.38 -23.15 -4.98
CA SER A 73 -7.64 -21.80 -5.46
C SER A 73 -8.63 -21.06 -4.56
N ARG A 74 -8.63 -19.74 -4.62
CA ARG A 74 -9.68 -18.90 -4.03
C ARG A 74 -10.26 -17.98 -5.11
N GLU A 75 -11.45 -17.43 -4.84
CA GLU A 75 -12.05 -16.41 -5.69
C GLU A 75 -11.20 -15.14 -5.68
N VAL A 76 -11.09 -14.49 -6.84
CA VAL A 76 -10.42 -13.20 -7.03
C VAL A 76 -11.46 -12.17 -7.43
N HIS A 77 -11.71 -11.20 -6.56
CA HIS A 77 -12.74 -10.17 -6.76
C HIS A 77 -12.29 -9.03 -7.69
N GLY A 78 -10.98 -8.86 -7.86
CA GLY A 78 -10.39 -7.72 -8.59
C GLY A 78 -10.31 -6.45 -7.73
N LEU A 79 -9.33 -5.61 -8.03
CA LEU A 79 -9.09 -4.37 -7.26
C LEU A 79 -10.25 -3.36 -7.27
N PRO A 80 -11.07 -3.22 -8.34
CA PRO A 80 -12.24 -2.34 -8.28
C PRO A 80 -13.25 -2.67 -7.18
N ALA A 81 -13.34 -3.95 -6.76
CA ALA A 81 -14.21 -4.38 -5.67
C ALA A 81 -13.61 -4.12 -4.28
N MET A 82 -12.30 -3.83 -4.19
CA MET A 82 -11.58 -3.73 -2.91
C MET A 82 -12.16 -2.66 -2.00
N HIS A 83 -12.47 -1.47 -2.52
CA HIS A 83 -12.98 -0.36 -1.71
C HIS A 83 -14.28 -0.72 -0.96
N GLU A 84 -15.22 -1.37 -1.65
CA GLU A 84 -16.50 -1.77 -1.06
C GLU A 84 -16.32 -2.93 -0.07
N LEU A 85 -15.62 -3.98 -0.48
CA LEU A 85 -15.45 -5.20 0.31
C LEU A 85 -14.59 -4.95 1.56
N ALA A 86 -13.49 -4.21 1.44
CA ALA A 86 -12.64 -3.86 2.59
C ALA A 86 -13.41 -3.00 3.61
N GLY A 87 -14.21 -2.05 3.14
CA GLY A 87 -15.08 -1.25 4.01
C GLY A 87 -16.14 -2.08 4.71
N ALA A 88 -16.74 -3.05 4.02
CA ALA A 88 -17.71 -3.96 4.62
C ALA A 88 -17.05 -4.88 5.67
N GLY A 89 -15.88 -5.45 5.34
CA GLY A 89 -15.09 -6.29 6.23
C GLY A 89 -14.73 -5.56 7.53
N GLY A 90 -14.11 -4.38 7.44
CA GLY A 90 -13.76 -3.57 8.62
C GLY A 90 -14.97 -3.24 9.51
N ARG A 91 -16.08 -2.81 8.92
CA ARG A 91 -17.30 -2.46 9.65
C ARG A 91 -18.02 -3.67 10.25
N SER A 92 -17.79 -4.88 9.78
CA SER A 92 -18.39 -6.10 10.34
C SER A 92 -18.02 -6.33 11.81
N PHE A 93 -16.89 -5.77 12.25
CA PHE A 93 -16.38 -5.89 13.62
C PHE A 93 -16.89 -4.81 14.60
N ARG A 94 -17.74 -3.88 14.17
CA ARG A 94 -18.21 -2.76 15.04
C ARG A 94 -18.88 -3.21 16.35
N GLY A 95 -19.42 -4.43 16.39
CA GLY A 95 -20.02 -5.01 17.58
C GLY A 95 -19.03 -5.68 18.55
N VAL A 96 -17.75 -5.81 18.15
CA VAL A 96 -16.72 -6.46 18.96
C VAL A 96 -16.11 -5.44 19.92
N PRO A 97 -15.89 -5.79 21.21
CA PRO A 97 -15.26 -4.89 22.18
C PRO A 97 -13.85 -4.47 21.75
N GLN A 98 -13.48 -3.20 22.00
CA GLN A 98 -12.14 -2.66 21.66
C GLN A 98 -11.00 -3.55 22.18
N SER A 99 -11.08 -4.00 23.44
CA SER A 99 -10.03 -4.84 24.05
C SER A 99 -9.84 -6.18 23.32
N GLU A 100 -10.92 -6.76 22.81
CA GLU A 100 -10.89 -8.00 22.04
C GLU A 100 -10.27 -7.76 20.65
N MET A 101 -10.69 -6.69 19.97
CA MET A 101 -10.12 -6.31 18.66
C MET A 101 -8.64 -6.00 18.77
N MET A 102 -8.21 -5.26 19.79
CA MET A 102 -6.79 -4.95 20.00
C MET A 102 -5.96 -6.19 20.34
N SER A 103 -6.53 -7.15 21.08
CA SER A 103 -5.87 -8.44 21.32
C SER A 103 -5.73 -9.25 20.02
N ARG A 104 -6.78 -9.27 19.20
CA ARG A 104 -6.83 -10.00 17.92
C ARG A 104 -5.81 -9.44 16.92
N VAL A 105 -5.82 -8.14 16.68
CA VAL A 105 -4.90 -7.51 15.73
C VAL A 105 -3.42 -7.67 16.12
N ARG A 106 -3.10 -7.67 17.43
CA ARG A 106 -1.73 -7.95 17.91
C ARG A 106 -1.34 -9.41 17.67
N THR A 107 -2.26 -10.34 17.95
CA THR A 107 -2.03 -11.76 17.68
C THR A 107 -1.83 -12.02 16.19
N ASP A 108 -2.61 -11.37 15.34
CA ASP A 108 -2.51 -11.51 13.89
C ASP A 108 -1.22 -10.88 13.35
N LEU A 109 -0.79 -9.75 13.92
CA LEU A 109 0.52 -9.16 13.60
C LEU A 109 1.65 -10.15 13.88
N ASP A 110 1.69 -10.76 15.07
CA ASP A 110 2.74 -11.73 15.41
C ASP A 110 2.73 -12.91 14.46
N LYS A 111 1.55 -13.48 14.18
CA LYS A 111 1.41 -14.62 13.24
C LYS A 111 1.83 -14.28 11.82
N ILE A 112 1.47 -13.10 11.28
CA ILE A 112 1.84 -12.74 9.91
C ILE A 112 3.34 -12.46 9.79
N LEU A 113 3.93 -11.85 10.81
CA LEU A 113 5.39 -11.64 10.84
C LEU A 113 6.15 -12.95 10.94
N ASP A 114 5.68 -13.92 11.73
CA ASP A 114 6.26 -15.26 11.83
C ASP A 114 6.12 -16.01 10.49
N LEU A 115 4.94 -15.97 9.87
CA LEU A 115 4.69 -16.58 8.58
C LEU A 115 5.64 -16.03 7.50
N LEU A 116 5.67 -14.70 7.35
CA LEU A 116 6.52 -14.04 6.34
C LEU A 116 8.02 -14.19 6.68
N GLY A 117 8.36 -14.17 7.97
CA GLY A 117 9.71 -14.42 8.47
C GLY A 117 10.23 -15.80 8.10
N GLY A 118 9.36 -16.81 8.11
CA GLY A 118 9.67 -18.19 7.72
C GLY A 118 9.80 -18.43 6.21
N ILE A 119 9.43 -17.49 5.35
CA ILE A 119 9.56 -17.63 3.88
C ILE A 119 11.04 -17.60 3.47
N SER A 120 11.46 -18.59 2.69
CA SER A 120 12.83 -18.69 2.19
C SER A 120 13.16 -17.65 1.12
N GLU A 121 14.46 -17.50 0.82
CA GLU A 121 14.93 -16.63 -0.26
C GLU A 121 14.34 -17.06 -1.61
N GLU A 122 14.30 -18.36 -1.88
CA GLU A 122 13.71 -18.90 -3.12
C GLU A 122 12.21 -18.58 -3.21
N GLU A 123 11.47 -18.72 -2.11
CA GLU A 123 10.02 -18.52 -2.09
C GLU A 123 9.63 -17.03 -2.10
N TRP A 124 10.47 -16.10 -1.63
CA TRP A 124 10.12 -14.69 -1.43
C TRP A 124 9.57 -14.00 -2.69
N GLY A 125 10.11 -14.34 -3.85
CA GLY A 125 9.67 -13.79 -5.12
C GLY A 125 8.95 -14.78 -6.04
N SER A 126 8.96 -16.08 -5.73
CA SER A 126 8.48 -17.14 -6.64
C SER A 126 7.28 -17.93 -6.12
N PHE A 127 7.07 -18.02 -4.80
CA PHE A 127 5.90 -18.68 -4.23
C PHE A 127 4.66 -17.80 -4.45
N MET A 128 3.71 -18.29 -5.26
CA MET A 128 2.54 -17.51 -5.65
C MET A 128 1.34 -17.89 -4.77
N ALA A 129 0.92 -17.00 -3.88
CA ALA A 129 -0.31 -17.15 -3.09
C ALA A 129 -1.44 -16.33 -3.73
N PRO A 130 -2.69 -16.85 -3.77
CA PRO A 130 -3.81 -16.17 -4.41
C PRO A 130 -4.33 -15.04 -3.52
N HIS A 131 -4.02 -13.79 -3.88
CA HIS A 131 -4.55 -12.59 -3.21
C HIS A 131 -6.01 -12.35 -3.61
N ALA A 132 -6.85 -11.93 -2.66
CA ALA A 132 -8.29 -11.75 -2.87
C ALA A 132 -8.64 -10.79 -4.02
N TYR A 133 -7.80 -9.80 -4.28
CA TYR A 133 -8.06 -8.76 -5.28
C TYR A 133 -7.11 -8.78 -6.47
N MET A 134 -5.88 -9.28 -6.30
CA MET A 134 -4.83 -9.22 -7.34
C MET A 134 -4.60 -10.56 -8.04
N GLY A 135 -5.17 -11.66 -7.53
CA GLY A 135 -4.81 -13.00 -7.97
C GLY A 135 -3.48 -13.48 -7.40
N PRO A 136 -2.79 -14.42 -8.05
CA PRO A 136 -1.53 -14.96 -7.52
C PRO A 136 -0.42 -13.90 -7.46
N VAL A 137 0.10 -13.64 -6.26
CA VAL A 137 1.22 -12.71 -6.01
C VAL A 137 2.23 -13.31 -5.02
N PRO A 138 3.51 -12.88 -5.07
CA PRO A 138 4.54 -13.40 -4.17
C PRO A 138 4.45 -12.83 -2.75
N PRO A 139 5.10 -13.46 -1.75
CA PRO A 139 5.12 -13.01 -0.35
C PRO A 139 5.58 -11.56 -0.16
N SER A 140 6.50 -11.08 -1.00
CA SER A 140 6.92 -9.68 -0.99
C SER A 140 5.76 -8.69 -1.14
N ILE A 141 4.73 -9.03 -1.93
CA ILE A 141 3.54 -8.19 -2.09
C ILE A 141 2.68 -8.20 -0.82
N TYR A 142 2.57 -9.33 -0.12
CA TYR A 142 1.86 -9.43 1.17
C TYR A 142 2.55 -8.61 2.26
N ALA A 143 3.90 -8.64 2.32
CA ALA A 143 4.66 -7.80 3.23
C ALA A 143 4.46 -6.30 2.92
N GLY A 144 4.47 -5.94 1.63
CA GLY A 144 4.13 -4.59 1.16
C GLY A 144 2.71 -4.18 1.54
N GLY A 145 1.73 -5.06 1.37
CA GLY A 145 0.34 -4.85 1.77
C GLY A 145 0.21 -4.53 3.26
N GLN A 146 0.84 -5.33 4.14
CA GLN A 146 0.86 -5.05 5.58
C GLN A 146 1.48 -3.68 5.90
N LEU A 147 2.58 -3.31 5.24
CA LEU A 147 3.19 -2.00 5.46
C LEU A 147 2.32 -0.86 4.93
N MET A 148 1.64 -1.04 3.79
CA MET A 148 0.67 -0.07 3.26
C MET A 148 -0.47 0.15 4.25
N ASP A 149 -1.07 -0.93 4.76
CA ASP A 149 -2.18 -0.88 5.71
C ASP A 149 -1.79 -0.13 6.99
N TYR A 150 -0.67 -0.48 7.61
CA TYR A 150 -0.23 0.22 8.82
C TYR A 150 0.25 1.64 8.55
N GLY A 151 1.03 1.87 7.51
CA GLY A 151 1.64 3.17 7.20
C GLY A 151 0.62 4.22 6.74
N VAL A 152 -0.21 3.85 5.75
CA VAL A 152 -1.20 4.78 5.16
C VAL A 152 -2.35 5.01 6.12
N HIS A 153 -2.89 3.99 6.76
CA HIS A 153 -3.98 4.19 7.71
C HIS A 153 -3.54 4.86 9.02
N SER A 154 -2.27 4.76 9.44
CA SER A 154 -1.73 5.62 10.49
C SER A 154 -1.77 7.10 10.09
N TRP A 155 -1.54 7.40 8.82
CA TRP A 155 -1.73 8.74 8.27
C TRP A 155 -3.21 9.13 8.30
N ASP A 156 -4.11 8.27 7.82
CA ASP A 156 -5.56 8.52 7.81
C ASP A 156 -6.12 8.82 9.21
N ILE A 157 -5.66 8.10 10.24
CA ILE A 157 -6.06 8.34 11.64
C ILE A 157 -5.65 9.74 12.09
N ARG A 158 -4.41 10.16 11.84
CA ARG A 158 -3.91 11.48 12.25
C ARG A 158 -4.56 12.60 11.48
N GLU A 159 -4.72 12.44 10.17
CA GLU A 159 -5.39 13.43 9.32
C GLU A 159 -6.85 13.62 9.73
N GLY A 160 -7.57 12.55 10.04
CA GLY A 160 -8.98 12.60 10.45
C GLY A 160 -9.24 13.39 11.71
N ILE A 161 -8.24 13.54 12.59
CA ILE A 161 -8.32 14.39 13.81
C ILE A 161 -7.59 15.72 13.66
N GLY A 162 -7.18 16.09 12.44
CA GLY A 162 -6.57 17.37 12.12
C GLY A 162 -5.19 17.60 12.73
N ARG A 163 -4.41 16.55 12.95
CA ARG A 163 -3.02 16.68 13.45
C ARG A 163 -2.03 16.74 12.30
N ALA A 164 -1.13 17.72 12.32
CA ALA A 164 0.00 17.79 11.40
C ALA A 164 0.91 16.55 11.58
N HIS A 165 1.23 15.87 10.46
CA HIS A 165 1.98 14.62 10.49
C HIS A 165 2.56 14.30 9.09
N ALA A 166 3.42 13.28 9.04
CA ALA A 166 3.91 12.67 7.82
C ALA A 166 3.86 11.14 7.93
N ILE A 167 3.95 10.42 6.82
CA ILE A 167 4.32 9.01 6.84
C ILE A 167 5.75 8.90 7.37
N SER A 168 6.05 7.87 8.14
CA SER A 168 7.43 7.66 8.62
C SER A 168 8.39 7.47 7.43
N ALA A 169 9.60 7.97 7.54
CA ALA A 169 10.57 7.89 6.46
C ALA A 169 10.91 6.43 6.09
N ASP A 170 10.94 5.53 7.08
CA ASP A 170 11.24 4.13 6.86
C ASP A 170 10.11 3.44 6.06
N ALA A 171 8.85 3.68 6.43
CA ALA A 171 7.71 3.14 5.69
C ALA A 171 7.63 3.75 4.29
N ALA A 172 7.79 5.07 4.16
CA ALA A 172 7.74 5.74 2.88
C ALA A 172 8.79 5.19 1.90
N ASP A 173 10.05 5.12 2.34
CA ASP A 173 11.15 4.62 1.50
C ASP A 173 10.94 3.17 1.04
N LEU A 174 10.49 2.27 1.94
CA LEU A 174 10.20 0.88 1.61
C LEU A 174 9.03 0.75 0.63
N LEU A 175 8.04 1.64 0.70
CA LEU A 175 6.85 1.59 -0.15
C LEU A 175 7.08 2.15 -1.55
N VAL A 176 8.13 2.95 -1.80
CA VAL A 176 8.40 3.52 -3.14
C VAL A 176 8.29 2.48 -4.27
N PRO A 177 8.97 1.31 -4.23
CA PRO A 177 8.88 0.34 -5.33
C PRO A 177 7.47 -0.21 -5.55
N TYR A 178 6.68 -0.30 -4.49
CA TYR A 178 5.30 -0.80 -4.56
C TYR A 178 4.33 0.20 -5.21
N MET A 179 4.64 1.50 -5.16
CA MET A 179 3.73 2.53 -5.72
C MET A 179 3.60 2.43 -7.24
N PHE A 180 4.63 1.98 -7.92
CA PHE A 180 4.53 1.70 -9.35
C PHE A 180 3.56 0.54 -9.63
N ILE A 181 3.58 -0.51 -8.79
CA ILE A 181 2.65 -1.64 -8.87
C ILE A 181 1.23 -1.16 -8.55
N VAL A 182 1.04 -0.39 -7.48
CA VAL A 182 -0.26 0.20 -7.13
C VAL A 182 -0.84 0.96 -8.32
N TRP A 183 -0.08 1.84 -8.95
CA TRP A 183 -0.54 2.58 -10.11
C TRP A 183 -0.90 1.68 -11.30
N GLN A 184 -0.11 0.65 -11.61
CA GLN A 184 -0.44 -0.30 -12.67
C GLN A 184 -1.81 -0.95 -12.48
N TYR A 185 -2.16 -1.27 -11.23
CA TYR A 185 -3.42 -1.94 -10.90
C TYR A 185 -4.60 -0.99 -10.65
N THR A 186 -4.38 0.32 -10.50
CA THR A 186 -5.41 1.31 -10.17
C THR A 186 -5.83 2.19 -11.35
N ILE A 187 -5.40 1.86 -12.55
CA ILE A 187 -5.86 2.58 -13.77
C ILE A 187 -7.37 2.43 -13.88
N ARG A 188 -8.06 3.56 -14.05
CA ARG A 188 -9.52 3.59 -14.23
C ARG A 188 -9.91 2.93 -15.54
N ALA A 189 -10.96 2.13 -15.55
CA ALA A 189 -11.48 1.54 -16.78
C ALA A 189 -11.89 2.58 -17.85
N SER A 190 -12.25 3.80 -17.43
CA SER A 190 -12.60 4.93 -18.30
C SER A 190 -11.41 5.85 -18.63
N ALA A 191 -10.18 5.50 -18.23
CA ALA A 191 -9.02 6.35 -18.49
C ALA A 191 -8.68 6.45 -19.98
N ASP A 192 -8.29 7.65 -20.41
CA ASP A 192 -7.70 7.85 -21.74
C ASP A 192 -6.26 7.35 -21.75
N LEU A 193 -6.04 6.19 -22.34
CA LEU A 193 -4.73 5.54 -22.47
C LEU A 193 -4.02 5.87 -23.80
N SER A 194 -4.40 6.95 -24.50
CA SER A 194 -3.62 7.45 -25.65
C SER A 194 -2.16 7.57 -25.26
N PRO A 195 -1.21 7.10 -26.09
CA PRO A 195 0.19 6.97 -25.70
C PRO A 195 0.84 8.28 -25.29
N PHE A 196 1.59 8.27 -24.17
CA PHE A 196 2.50 9.32 -23.75
C PHE A 196 3.55 8.81 -22.77
N THR A 197 4.61 9.58 -22.58
CA THR A 197 5.67 9.28 -21.60
C THR A 197 5.92 10.52 -20.74
N ILE A 198 6.04 10.32 -19.44
CA ILE A 198 6.49 11.33 -18.46
C ILE A 198 7.72 10.85 -17.69
N GLY A 199 8.43 11.79 -17.11
CA GLY A 199 9.45 11.53 -16.11
C GLY A 199 8.86 11.53 -14.70
N LEU A 200 9.42 10.70 -13.83
CA LEU A 200 9.16 10.75 -12.39
C LEU A 200 10.51 10.68 -11.67
N THR A 201 10.73 11.60 -10.72
CA THR A 201 11.89 11.53 -9.82
C THR A 201 11.42 11.33 -8.39
N VAL A 202 12.13 10.51 -7.63
CA VAL A 202 11.86 10.27 -6.22
C VAL A 202 13.13 10.51 -5.42
N THR A 203 12.99 11.21 -4.30
CA THR A 203 14.07 11.38 -3.31
C THR A 203 13.84 10.45 -2.11
N GLY A 204 14.92 10.05 -1.43
CA GLY A 204 14.89 9.11 -0.30
C GLY A 204 15.90 7.98 -0.49
N ARG A 205 15.80 6.91 0.30
CA ARG A 205 16.71 5.74 0.20
C ARG A 205 16.50 4.92 -1.08
N ASN A 206 15.28 4.92 -1.61
CA ASN A 206 14.95 4.37 -2.93
C ASN A 206 14.86 5.47 -3.99
N ALA A 207 15.74 6.48 -3.88
CA ALA A 207 15.84 7.57 -4.85
C ALA A 207 16.11 7.05 -6.27
N GLY A 208 15.50 7.70 -7.25
CA GLY A 208 15.69 7.35 -8.64
C GLY A 208 14.92 8.24 -9.60
N SER A 209 15.24 8.10 -10.88
CA SER A 209 14.49 8.70 -11.97
C SER A 209 13.93 7.59 -12.84
N TYR A 210 12.68 7.74 -13.26
CA TYR A 210 11.94 6.71 -13.98
C TYR A 210 11.22 7.33 -15.17
N ARG A 211 11.29 6.66 -16.31
CA ARG A 211 10.45 6.95 -17.46
C ARG A 211 9.17 6.14 -17.34
N ILE A 212 8.04 6.80 -17.28
CA ILE A 212 6.72 6.15 -17.18
C ILE A 212 6.02 6.30 -18.50
N SER A 213 5.68 5.18 -19.13
CA SER A 213 4.97 5.14 -20.40
C SER A 213 3.55 4.62 -20.22
N ILE A 214 2.61 5.36 -20.77
CA ILE A 214 1.19 4.98 -20.85
C ILE A 214 0.92 4.54 -22.29
N SER A 215 0.19 3.46 -22.43
CA SER A 215 -0.26 2.91 -23.71
C SER A 215 -1.60 2.18 -23.52
N GLU A 216 -2.19 1.72 -24.60
CA GLU A 216 -3.43 0.90 -24.57
C GLU A 216 -3.28 -0.37 -23.70
N GLN A 217 -2.04 -0.86 -23.45
CA GLN A 217 -1.72 -1.99 -22.59
C GLN A 217 -1.63 -1.60 -21.11
N GLY A 218 -1.75 -0.31 -20.78
CA GLY A 218 -1.63 0.22 -19.42
C GLY A 218 -0.34 1.00 -19.18
N MET A 219 0.16 0.96 -17.95
CA MET A 219 1.36 1.66 -17.51
C MET A 219 2.57 0.72 -17.45
N SER A 220 3.69 1.16 -18.03
CA SER A 220 5.00 0.59 -17.81
C SER A 220 5.97 1.63 -17.27
N TYR A 221 7.05 1.20 -16.62
CA TYR A 221 8.09 2.09 -16.11
C TYR A 221 9.47 1.44 -16.20
N GLU A 222 10.48 2.27 -16.36
CA GLU A 222 11.89 1.84 -16.35
C GLU A 222 12.77 2.93 -15.72
N PRO A 223 13.83 2.55 -15.00
CA PRO A 223 14.84 3.52 -14.56
C PRO A 223 15.51 4.20 -15.76
N GLY A 224 15.73 5.51 -15.67
CA GLY A 224 16.40 6.23 -16.75
C GLY A 224 16.46 7.74 -16.56
N ASP A 225 17.24 8.41 -17.42
CA ASP A 225 17.25 9.87 -17.51
C ASP A 225 15.88 10.39 -17.99
N VAL A 226 15.42 11.46 -17.39
CA VAL A 226 14.13 12.10 -17.67
C VAL A 226 14.27 13.54 -18.18
N SER A 227 15.49 14.01 -18.41
CA SER A 227 15.78 15.41 -18.77
C SER A 227 15.24 15.80 -20.15
N ASP A 228 15.02 14.83 -21.04
CA ASP A 228 14.47 15.01 -22.39
C ASP A 228 12.95 14.97 -22.44
N LEU A 229 12.29 14.64 -21.31
CA LEU A 229 10.85 14.45 -21.30
C LEU A 229 10.09 15.77 -21.12
N PRO A 230 8.92 15.92 -21.76
CA PRO A 230 8.14 17.16 -21.75
C PRO A 230 7.57 17.49 -20.37
N THR A 231 7.47 16.48 -19.50
CA THR A 231 6.89 16.60 -18.16
C THR A 231 7.65 15.70 -17.20
N VAL A 232 7.97 16.23 -16.03
CA VAL A 232 8.56 15.47 -14.92
C VAL A 232 7.79 15.77 -13.64
N LEU A 233 7.43 14.72 -12.91
CA LEU A 233 6.87 14.78 -11.56
C LEU A 233 7.98 14.50 -10.55
N ASP A 234 8.21 15.43 -9.63
CA ASP A 234 9.21 15.32 -8.56
C ASP A 234 8.50 15.01 -7.23
N PHE A 235 8.88 13.92 -6.56
CA PHE A 235 8.33 13.49 -5.28
C PHE A 235 9.42 13.29 -4.22
N ASP A 236 9.08 13.52 -2.96
CA ASP A 236 9.67 12.76 -1.88
C ASP A 236 8.94 11.40 -1.73
N ALA A 237 9.54 10.46 -0.98
CA ALA A 237 8.97 9.11 -0.82
C ALA A 237 7.56 9.15 -0.22
N GLY A 238 7.32 9.98 0.80
CA GLY A 238 6.01 10.10 1.46
C GLY A 238 4.95 10.71 0.54
N GLY A 239 5.32 11.75 -0.20
CA GLY A 239 4.46 12.39 -1.20
C GLY A 239 4.06 11.43 -2.30
N LEU A 240 5.00 10.58 -2.78
CA LEU A 240 4.69 9.55 -3.76
C LEU A 240 3.68 8.54 -3.22
N VAL A 241 3.91 8.00 -2.00
CA VAL A 241 3.00 7.02 -1.39
C VAL A 241 1.58 7.60 -1.24
N LEU A 242 1.45 8.76 -0.64
CA LEU A 242 0.13 9.38 -0.43
C LEU A 242 -0.56 9.74 -1.74
N THR A 243 0.20 10.13 -2.77
CA THR A 243 -0.35 10.42 -4.11
C THR A 243 -0.83 9.15 -4.80
N ALA A 244 -0.09 8.04 -4.70
CA ALA A 244 -0.49 6.77 -5.29
C ALA A 244 -1.77 6.20 -4.66
N PHE A 245 -1.97 6.42 -3.36
CA PHE A 245 -3.21 6.08 -2.65
C PHE A 245 -4.33 7.13 -2.84
N GLY A 246 -4.07 8.23 -3.56
CA GLY A 246 -5.04 9.28 -3.81
C GLY A 246 -5.42 10.10 -2.57
N ARG A 247 -4.57 10.12 -1.53
CA ARG A 247 -4.78 10.91 -0.31
C ARG A 247 -4.48 12.40 -0.53
N ILE A 248 -3.39 12.69 -1.23
CA ILE A 248 -2.94 14.04 -1.58
C ILE A 248 -2.37 14.05 -3.00
N ASN A 249 -2.07 15.24 -3.52
CA ASN A 249 -1.18 15.43 -4.67
C ASN A 249 0.13 16.02 -4.14
N GLY A 250 1.06 15.16 -3.71
CA GLY A 250 2.28 15.55 -2.99
C GLY A 250 3.47 15.89 -3.87
N GLY A 251 3.37 15.70 -5.19
CA GLY A 251 4.47 15.96 -6.13
C GLY A 251 4.47 17.38 -6.70
N ASN A 252 5.62 17.76 -7.25
CA ASN A 252 5.75 19.00 -8.03
C ASN A 252 5.89 18.63 -9.52
N ALA A 253 5.10 19.28 -10.37
CA ALA A 253 5.18 19.07 -11.81
C ALA A 253 6.07 20.13 -12.48
N ARG A 254 6.93 19.70 -13.40
CA ARG A 254 7.72 20.57 -14.29
C ARG A 254 7.37 20.28 -15.74
N GLY A 255 7.41 21.30 -16.59
CA GLY A 255 7.14 21.20 -18.03
C GLY A 255 5.65 21.30 -18.35
N ASN A 256 5.09 20.35 -19.11
CA ASN A 256 3.68 20.37 -19.52
C ASN A 256 2.76 19.92 -18.38
N LEU A 257 2.09 20.88 -17.72
CA LEU A 257 1.21 20.64 -16.59
C LEU A 257 -0.07 19.85 -16.97
N GLU A 258 -0.58 20.04 -18.19
CA GLU A 258 -1.76 19.30 -18.67
C GLU A 258 -1.45 17.79 -18.75
N LEU A 259 -0.23 17.45 -19.14
CA LEU A 259 0.20 16.06 -19.20
C LEU A 259 0.43 15.48 -17.80
N ALA A 260 0.90 16.28 -16.84
CA ALA A 260 0.98 15.89 -15.43
C ALA A 260 -0.41 15.60 -14.84
N ASP A 261 -1.35 16.50 -15.05
CA ASP A 261 -2.75 16.35 -14.61
C ASP A 261 -3.39 15.11 -15.25
N ARG A 262 -3.17 14.92 -16.56
CA ARG A 262 -3.65 13.73 -17.26
C ARG A 262 -3.12 12.45 -16.61
N PHE A 263 -1.83 12.38 -16.30
CA PHE A 263 -1.23 11.22 -15.64
C PHE A 263 -1.85 10.97 -14.26
N LEU A 264 -1.89 11.99 -13.38
CA LEU A 264 -2.40 11.86 -12.02
C LEU A 264 -3.90 11.48 -11.96
N ASN A 265 -4.66 11.81 -13.01
CA ASN A 265 -6.08 11.47 -13.11
C ASN A 265 -6.36 10.10 -13.74
N LEU A 266 -5.34 9.33 -14.16
CA LEU A 266 -5.54 7.97 -14.68
C LEU A 266 -6.03 7.00 -13.60
N PHE A 267 -5.70 7.25 -12.33
CA PHE A 267 -5.85 6.28 -11.26
C PHE A 267 -7.08 6.55 -10.40
N TYR A 268 -7.74 5.50 -9.92
CA TYR A 268 -8.75 5.65 -8.88
C TYR A 268 -8.09 5.64 -7.49
N ARG A 269 -8.77 6.21 -6.51
CA ARG A 269 -8.33 6.23 -5.11
C ARG A 269 -8.63 4.89 -4.45
N ILE A 270 -7.67 4.41 -3.67
CA ILE A 270 -7.78 3.17 -2.90
C ILE A 270 -8.20 3.50 -1.46
#